data_fb50b044073e1e77a8c27bc150429e39
#
_entry.id   fb50b044073e1e77a8c27bc150429e39
#
_cell.length_a   1.000
_cell.length_b   1.000
_cell.length_c   1.000
_cell.angle_alpha   90.00
_cell.angle_beta   90.00
_cell.angle_gamma   90.00
#
_symmetry.space_group_name_H-M   'P 1'
#
loop_
_entity.id
_entity.type
_entity.pdbx_description
1 polymer ?
#
loop_
_entity_poly.entity_id
_entity_poly.type
_entity_poly.pdbx_seq_one_letter_code
_entity_poly.pdbx_strand_id
1 'polypeptide(L)'
;VDVITSPGSQYDAQVQSVIRIKTIRRQDEGFSFRNDANVEYNGWWTGSESTQLTYRTKRLELFNSLYWINYLQQENNDLHSQIHTNGDDVDIRQHINYKGRHNALSERIGTSYLFNDSNSIGASYRFYTNYRMDGTMDGVQNIYKNGMPEGTITQNGNVEIRTPARHQADVYYVGRLGKLGIDFNASYVAMRFKENHAQTEHSDQLSNREVHSSGNQRSHLWAGKLVFEYPLWRGNLNWGTEFSY
;
A
#
# COMPACT_ATOMS: atom_id res chain seq x y z
N VAL A 1 4.76 9.59 25.53
CA VAL A 1 4.53 8.21 25.04
C VAL A 1 4.11 7.37 26.22
N ASP A 2 2.93 6.78 26.15
CA ASP A 2 2.40 5.90 27.19
C ASP A 2 2.43 4.46 26.68
N VAL A 3 2.92 3.53 27.49
CA VAL A 3 2.92 2.10 27.19
C VAL A 3 1.87 1.42 28.09
N ILE A 4 0.85 0.86 27.47
CA ILE A 4 -0.22 0.13 28.16
C ILE A 4 0.07 -1.36 27.99
N THR A 5 0.54 -2.02 29.03
CA THR A 5 0.92 -3.44 29.03
C THR A 5 -0.26 -4.40 29.26
N SER A 6 -1.42 -3.87 29.62
CA SER A 6 -2.66 -4.63 29.79
C SER A 6 -3.78 -3.85 29.09
N PRO A 7 -3.87 -3.93 27.76
CA PRO A 7 -4.90 -3.25 27.01
C PRO A 7 -6.28 -3.79 27.38
N GLY A 8 -7.21 -2.86 27.62
CA GLY A 8 -8.60 -3.22 27.93
C GLY A 8 -9.34 -3.80 26.71
N SER A 9 -10.60 -4.20 26.92
CA SER A 9 -11.47 -4.85 25.92
C SER A 9 -11.79 -4.01 24.66
N GLN A 10 -11.33 -2.76 24.62
CA GLN A 10 -11.42 -1.88 23.45
C GLN A 10 -10.41 -2.23 22.33
N TYR A 11 -9.45 -3.10 22.61
CA TYR A 11 -8.46 -3.60 21.65
C TYR A 11 -8.71 -5.07 21.36
N ASP A 12 -8.24 -5.56 20.20
CA ASP A 12 -8.32 -6.97 19.85
C ASP A 12 -7.67 -7.84 20.93
N ALA A 13 -8.27 -9.02 21.18
CA ALA A 13 -7.81 -9.96 22.20
C ALA A 13 -6.37 -10.46 22.01
N GLN A 14 -5.81 -10.32 20.81
CA GLN A 14 -4.42 -10.68 20.49
C GLN A 14 -3.42 -9.57 20.81
N VAL A 15 -3.89 -8.36 21.14
CA VAL A 15 -3.03 -7.21 21.44
C VAL A 15 -2.46 -7.35 22.85
N GLN A 16 -1.16 -7.60 22.94
CA GLN A 16 -0.46 -7.76 24.23
C GLN A 16 -0.07 -6.43 24.86
N SER A 17 0.19 -5.39 24.06
CA SER A 17 0.52 -4.05 24.54
C SER A 17 0.14 -2.98 23.53
N VAL A 18 -0.14 -1.79 24.02
CA VAL A 18 -0.47 -0.62 23.21
C VAL A 18 0.50 0.50 23.53
N ILE A 19 1.12 1.06 22.50
CA ILE A 19 1.93 2.27 22.60
C ILE A 19 1.07 3.46 22.18
N ARG A 20 0.74 4.32 23.14
CA ARG A 20 0.01 5.56 22.86
C ARG A 20 1.02 6.69 22.70
N ILE A 21 1.13 7.21 21.48
CA ILE A 21 1.95 8.36 21.18
C ILE A 21 1.06 9.61 21.20
N LYS A 22 1.30 10.49 22.17
CA LYS A 22 0.68 11.81 22.21
C LYS A 22 1.66 12.81 21.61
N THR A 23 1.38 13.28 20.40
CA THR A 23 2.22 14.28 19.75
C THR A 23 2.03 15.63 20.46
N ILE A 24 3.15 16.31 20.72
CA ILE A 24 3.12 17.70 21.16
C ILE A 24 2.67 18.54 19.97
N ARG A 25 1.68 19.38 20.18
CA ARG A 25 1.18 20.29 19.16
C ARG A 25 2.30 21.24 18.75
N ARG A 26 2.63 21.27 17.46
CA ARG A 26 3.53 22.29 16.93
C ARG A 26 2.87 23.66 17.04
N GLN A 27 3.58 24.61 17.61
CA GLN A 27 3.11 26.00 17.76
C GLN A 27 3.55 26.91 16.62
N ASP A 28 4.38 26.40 15.70
CA ASP A 28 4.93 27.17 14.59
C ASP A 28 3.82 27.47 13.57
N GLU A 29 3.58 28.74 13.34
CA GLU A 29 2.68 29.26 12.31
C GLU A 29 3.49 29.62 11.05
N GLY A 30 2.88 29.58 9.88
CA GLY A 30 3.49 30.00 8.64
C GLY A 30 3.47 28.93 7.57
N PHE A 31 4.30 29.13 6.58
CA PHE A 31 4.46 28.28 5.42
C PHE A 31 5.74 27.45 5.54
N SER A 32 5.63 26.16 5.27
CA SER A 32 6.75 25.23 5.20
C SER A 32 6.78 24.56 3.83
N PHE A 33 7.94 24.53 3.25
CA PHE A 33 8.22 23.86 1.98
C PHE A 33 9.40 22.91 2.16
N ARG A 34 9.23 21.71 1.66
CA ARG A 34 10.31 20.72 1.55
C ARG A 34 10.24 20.09 0.17
N ASN A 35 11.38 19.99 -0.46
CA ASN A 35 11.55 19.33 -1.74
C ASN A 35 12.77 18.40 -1.67
N ASP A 36 12.58 17.17 -2.10
CA ASP A 36 13.63 16.16 -2.22
C ASP A 36 13.55 15.58 -3.65
N ALA A 37 14.58 15.83 -4.45
CA ALA A 37 14.70 15.32 -5.80
C ALA A 37 15.93 14.42 -5.91
N ASN A 38 15.76 13.28 -6.56
CA ASN A 38 16.84 12.35 -6.88
C ASN A 38 16.84 12.03 -8.36
N VAL A 39 18.02 12.05 -9.00
CA VAL A 39 18.23 11.64 -10.38
C VAL A 39 19.46 10.75 -10.44
N GLU A 40 19.32 9.60 -11.05
CA GLU A 40 20.36 8.58 -11.14
C GLU A 40 20.47 8.05 -12.57
N TYR A 41 21.70 7.70 -12.97
CA TYR A 41 21.97 7.04 -14.23
C TYR A 41 22.80 5.78 -14.01
N ASN A 42 22.22 4.63 -14.36
CA ASN A 42 22.85 3.30 -14.31
C ASN A 42 22.63 2.54 -15.64
N GLY A 43 22.89 3.21 -16.75
CA GLY A 43 22.52 2.77 -18.10
C GLY A 43 21.12 3.25 -18.51
N TRP A 44 20.31 3.77 -17.56
CA TRP A 44 19.00 4.39 -17.75
C TRP A 44 18.83 5.55 -16.79
N TRP A 45 18.12 6.59 -17.24
CA TRP A 45 17.72 7.68 -16.36
C TRP A 45 16.56 7.22 -15.45
N THR A 46 16.78 7.30 -14.16
CA THR A 46 15.77 7.09 -13.11
C THR A 46 15.70 8.33 -12.24
N GLY A 47 14.59 8.51 -11.54
CA GLY A 47 14.48 9.64 -10.65
C GLY A 47 13.22 9.61 -9.81
N SER A 48 13.23 10.40 -8.75
CA SER A 48 12.09 10.64 -7.89
C SER A 48 12.04 12.09 -7.46
N GLU A 49 10.83 12.57 -7.25
CA GLU A 49 10.52 13.89 -6.75
C GLU A 49 9.53 13.78 -5.60
N SER A 50 9.83 14.43 -4.48
CA SER A 50 8.94 14.53 -3.33
C SER A 50 8.85 15.97 -2.87
N THR A 51 7.67 16.56 -3.04
CA THR A 51 7.37 17.92 -2.62
C THR A 51 6.35 17.91 -1.49
N GLN A 52 6.63 18.62 -0.41
CA GLN A 52 5.72 18.80 0.71
C GLN A 52 5.51 20.29 0.98
N LEU A 53 4.25 20.68 1.02
CA LEU A 53 3.80 22.04 1.34
C LEU A 53 2.93 21.98 2.57
N THR A 54 3.17 22.84 3.52
CA THR A 54 2.30 22.98 4.69
C THR A 54 2.12 24.45 5.00
N TYR A 55 0.87 24.85 5.16
CA TYR A 55 0.51 26.17 5.68
C TYR A 55 -0.25 25.99 6.99
N ARG A 56 0.20 26.67 8.02
CA ARG A 56 -0.33 26.52 9.38
C ARG A 56 -0.60 27.86 10.03
N THR A 57 -1.76 27.96 10.62
CA THR A 57 -2.13 29.01 11.56
C THR A 57 -2.42 28.40 12.93
N LYS A 58 -2.81 29.21 13.91
CA LYS A 58 -3.21 28.71 15.23
C LYS A 58 -4.29 27.65 15.20
N ARG A 59 -5.19 27.69 14.19
CA ARG A 59 -6.37 26.83 14.11
C ARG A 59 -6.46 26.00 12.85
N LEU A 60 -5.84 26.43 11.77
CA LEU A 60 -5.93 25.78 10.46
C LEU A 60 -4.57 25.23 10.05
N GLU A 61 -4.56 24.00 9.59
CA GLU A 61 -3.44 23.40 8.86
C GLU A 61 -3.92 22.95 7.49
N LEU A 62 -3.21 23.37 6.45
CA LEU A 62 -3.37 22.89 5.09
C LEU A 62 -2.09 22.20 4.69
N PHE A 63 -2.17 21.04 4.06
CA PHE A 63 -1.00 20.35 3.55
C PHE A 63 -1.25 19.77 2.16
N ASN A 64 -0.17 19.73 1.39
CA ASN A 64 -0.07 19.01 0.13
C ASN A 64 1.21 18.20 0.12
N SER A 65 1.17 17.01 -0.42
CA SER A 65 2.32 16.14 -0.61
C SER A 65 2.22 15.48 -1.98
N LEU A 66 3.15 15.82 -2.85
CA LEU A 66 3.30 15.25 -4.18
C LEU A 66 4.52 14.32 -4.18
N TYR A 67 4.37 13.15 -4.76
CA TYR A 67 5.46 12.20 -4.97
C TYR A 67 5.38 11.63 -6.38
N TRP A 68 6.46 11.72 -7.10
CA TRP A 68 6.63 11.12 -8.41
C TRP A 68 7.86 10.23 -8.43
N ILE A 69 7.78 9.11 -9.13
CA ILE A 69 8.91 8.20 -9.30
C ILE A 69 8.94 7.60 -10.71
N ASN A 70 10.15 7.49 -11.23
CA ASN A 70 10.49 6.74 -12.42
C ASN A 70 11.73 5.91 -12.12
N TYR A 71 11.63 4.58 -12.18
CA TYR A 71 12.77 3.70 -12.00
C TYR A 71 12.73 2.49 -12.92
N LEU A 72 13.91 1.90 -13.14
CA LEU A 72 14.06 0.63 -13.79
C LEU A 72 14.10 -0.46 -12.72
N GLN A 73 13.21 -1.43 -12.82
CA GLN A 73 13.18 -2.61 -11.97
C GLN A 73 13.88 -3.76 -12.72
N GLN A 74 14.84 -4.38 -12.07
CA GLN A 74 15.49 -5.59 -12.54
C GLN A 74 15.48 -6.61 -11.40
N GLU A 75 14.94 -7.79 -11.67
CA GLU A 75 14.83 -8.86 -10.70
C GLU A 75 15.28 -10.18 -11.32
N ASN A 76 16.04 -10.93 -10.57
CA ASN A 76 16.41 -12.31 -10.88
C ASN A 76 15.85 -13.19 -9.78
N ASN A 77 14.97 -14.09 -10.14
CA ASN A 77 14.29 -14.97 -9.20
C ASN A 77 14.61 -16.42 -9.53
N ASP A 78 15.11 -17.15 -8.54
CA ASP A 78 15.28 -18.60 -8.59
C ASP A 78 14.19 -19.25 -7.75
N LEU A 79 13.36 -20.06 -8.40
CA LEU A 79 12.27 -20.79 -7.78
C LEU A 79 12.55 -22.28 -7.84
N HIS A 80 12.35 -22.95 -6.73
CA HIS A 80 12.46 -24.40 -6.61
C HIS A 80 11.18 -24.97 -6.02
N SER A 81 10.54 -25.86 -6.76
CA SER A 81 9.30 -26.51 -6.36
C SER A 81 9.47 -28.02 -6.39
N GLN A 82 9.08 -28.70 -5.32
CA GLN A 82 9.05 -30.15 -5.23
C GLN A 82 7.61 -30.62 -5.04
N ILE A 83 7.18 -31.53 -5.91
CA ILE A 83 5.84 -32.10 -5.92
C ILE A 83 5.97 -33.60 -5.71
N HIS A 84 5.45 -34.10 -4.60
CA HIS A 84 5.39 -35.53 -4.28
C HIS A 84 3.99 -36.05 -4.61
N THR A 85 3.90 -37.01 -5.50
CA THR A 85 2.66 -37.69 -5.88
C THR A 85 2.79 -39.19 -5.59
N ASN A 86 1.69 -39.95 -5.73
CA ASN A 86 1.70 -41.39 -5.50
C ASN A 86 2.58 -42.14 -6.50
N GLY A 87 3.89 -42.15 -6.24
CA GLY A 87 4.90 -42.90 -7.01
C GLY A 87 5.88 -42.06 -7.82
N ASP A 88 5.66 -40.73 -7.91
CA ASP A 88 6.55 -39.84 -8.65
C ASP A 88 6.97 -38.62 -7.82
N ASP A 89 8.25 -38.29 -7.87
CA ASP A 89 8.83 -37.06 -7.34
C ASP A 89 9.16 -36.12 -8.50
N VAL A 90 8.51 -34.98 -8.58
CA VAL A 90 8.77 -33.95 -9.59
C VAL A 90 9.49 -32.76 -8.96
N ASP A 91 10.67 -32.45 -9.46
CA ASP A 91 11.49 -31.29 -9.06
C ASP A 91 11.49 -30.29 -10.21
N ILE A 92 11.08 -29.06 -9.93
CA ILE A 92 10.99 -27.97 -10.91
C ILE A 92 11.92 -26.85 -10.44
N ARG A 93 12.92 -26.52 -11.25
CA ARG A 93 13.85 -25.42 -11.01
C ARG A 93 13.67 -24.37 -12.08
N GLN A 94 13.26 -23.19 -11.66
CA GLN A 94 12.97 -22.08 -12.55
C GLN A 94 13.87 -20.88 -12.23
N HIS A 95 14.47 -20.32 -13.27
CA HIS A 95 15.17 -19.04 -13.22
C HIS A 95 14.40 -18.03 -14.06
N ILE A 96 14.04 -16.87 -13.48
CA ILE A 96 13.27 -15.82 -14.13
C ILE A 96 14.03 -14.51 -14.02
N ASN A 97 14.26 -13.85 -15.14
CA ASN A 97 14.74 -12.48 -15.22
C ASN A 97 13.59 -11.57 -15.60
N TYR A 98 13.38 -10.54 -14.83
CA TYR A 98 12.43 -9.48 -15.14
C TYR A 98 13.18 -8.15 -15.29
N LYS A 99 12.83 -7.38 -16.32
CA LYS A 99 13.32 -6.02 -16.54
C LYS A 99 12.18 -5.14 -17.01
N GLY A 100 11.86 -4.12 -16.23
CA GLY A 100 10.72 -3.25 -16.54
C GLY A 100 10.89 -1.83 -16.04
N ARG A 101 10.08 -0.92 -16.59
CA ARG A 101 9.96 0.45 -16.13
C ARG A 101 8.75 0.63 -15.24
N HIS A 102 8.94 1.38 -14.18
CA HIS A 102 7.89 1.73 -13.25
C HIS A 102 7.79 3.25 -13.10
N ASN A 103 6.60 3.81 -13.39
CA ASN A 103 6.33 5.23 -13.25
C ASN A 103 5.04 5.40 -12.44
N ALA A 104 5.14 6.09 -11.33
CA ALA A 104 4.02 6.34 -10.46
C ALA A 104 3.95 7.80 -10.01
N LEU A 105 2.75 8.23 -9.70
CA LEU A 105 2.44 9.53 -9.13
C LEU A 105 1.51 9.35 -7.95
N SER A 106 1.80 10.02 -6.85
CA SER A 106 0.94 10.11 -5.68
C SER A 106 0.80 11.55 -5.24
N GLU A 107 -0.42 12.02 -5.05
CA GLU A 107 -0.71 13.32 -4.47
C GLU A 107 -1.63 13.15 -3.27
N ARG A 108 -1.34 13.85 -2.19
CA ARG A 108 -2.17 13.92 -1.00
C ARG A 108 -2.36 15.37 -0.61
N ILE A 109 -3.61 15.80 -0.53
CA ILE A 109 -4.01 17.09 0.00
C ILE A 109 -4.86 16.88 1.26
N GLY A 110 -4.81 17.82 2.17
CA GLY A 110 -5.68 17.71 3.34
C GLY A 110 -5.65 18.98 4.19
N THR A 111 -6.54 18.95 5.15
CA THR A 111 -6.74 20.04 6.10
C THR A 111 -7.09 19.51 7.47
N SER A 112 -6.71 20.25 8.49
CA SER A 112 -7.23 20.09 9.84
C SER A 112 -7.60 21.45 10.42
N TYR A 113 -8.70 21.50 11.17
CA TYR A 113 -9.19 22.70 11.81
C TYR A 113 -9.48 22.46 13.29
N LEU A 114 -9.02 23.37 14.09
CA LEU A 114 -9.23 23.40 15.53
C LEU A 114 -10.32 24.42 15.86
N PHE A 115 -11.48 23.95 16.31
CA PHE A 115 -12.52 24.81 16.85
C PHE A 115 -12.07 25.45 18.17
N ASN A 116 -11.43 24.62 19.01
CA ASN A 116 -10.84 25.00 20.32
C ASN A 116 -9.78 23.95 20.72
N ASP A 117 -9.22 24.05 21.90
CA ASP A 117 -8.15 23.15 22.40
C ASP A 117 -8.59 21.68 22.56
N SER A 118 -9.89 21.43 22.56
CA SER A 118 -10.46 20.10 22.77
C SER A 118 -11.16 19.52 21.53
N ASN A 119 -11.36 20.31 20.48
CA ASN A 119 -12.18 19.90 19.32
C ASN A 119 -11.46 20.16 18.01
N SER A 120 -11.27 19.14 17.22
CA SER A 120 -10.64 19.19 15.90
C SER A 120 -11.38 18.35 14.88
N ILE A 121 -11.37 18.81 13.64
CA ILE A 121 -11.84 18.08 12.48
C ILE A 121 -10.76 18.11 11.42
N GLY A 122 -10.68 17.09 10.61
CA GLY A 122 -9.80 17.10 9.44
C GLY A 122 -10.29 16.18 8.35
N ALA A 123 -9.78 16.46 7.16
CA ALA A 123 -10.02 15.65 5.99
C ALA A 123 -8.77 15.57 5.14
N SER A 124 -8.57 14.45 4.48
CA SER A 124 -7.52 14.31 3.47
C SER A 124 -8.02 13.50 2.28
N TYR A 125 -7.46 13.81 1.14
CA TYR A 125 -7.68 13.07 -0.09
C TYR A 125 -6.33 12.70 -0.68
N ARG A 126 -6.19 11.43 -1.08
CA ARG A 126 -5.02 10.92 -1.78
C ARG A 126 -5.45 10.37 -3.14
N PHE A 127 -4.73 10.81 -4.16
CA PHE A 127 -4.73 10.22 -5.49
C PHE A 127 -3.43 9.45 -5.69
N TYR A 128 -3.52 8.27 -6.29
CA TYR A 128 -2.35 7.49 -6.71
C TYR A 128 -2.62 6.88 -8.08
N THR A 129 -1.63 6.94 -8.94
CA THR A 129 -1.63 6.24 -10.22
C THR A 129 -0.26 5.61 -10.49
N ASN A 130 -0.28 4.36 -10.89
CA ASN A 130 0.83 3.71 -11.58
C ASN A 130 0.46 3.71 -13.06
N TYR A 131 0.93 4.72 -13.78
CA TYR A 131 0.56 4.93 -15.16
C TYR A 131 1.47 4.18 -16.15
N ARG A 132 2.58 3.62 -15.65
CA ARG A 132 3.48 2.78 -16.43
C ARG A 132 4.20 1.78 -15.53
N MET A 133 3.95 0.51 -15.77
CA MET A 133 4.74 -0.61 -15.27
C MET A 133 4.71 -1.67 -16.37
N ASP A 134 5.67 -1.59 -17.25
CA ASP A 134 5.83 -2.48 -18.41
C ASP A 134 7.26 -2.99 -18.47
N GLY A 135 7.39 -4.26 -18.79
CA GLY A 135 8.67 -4.93 -18.85
C GLY A 135 8.65 -6.23 -19.62
N THR A 136 9.83 -6.79 -19.76
CA THR A 136 10.04 -8.12 -20.31
C THR A 136 10.36 -9.11 -19.21
N MET A 137 9.97 -10.34 -19.42
CA MET A 137 10.26 -11.47 -18.56
C MET A 137 10.82 -12.60 -19.39
N ASP A 138 12.00 -13.06 -19.05
CA ASP A 138 12.65 -14.21 -19.65
C ASP A 138 12.87 -15.26 -18.59
N GLY A 139 12.58 -16.52 -18.89
CA GLY A 139 12.71 -17.61 -17.92
C GLY A 139 13.09 -18.94 -18.53
N VAL A 140 13.75 -19.75 -17.71
CA VAL A 140 14.05 -21.15 -18.02
C VAL A 140 13.57 -22.00 -16.85
N GLN A 141 12.81 -23.03 -17.17
CA GLN A 141 12.29 -24.01 -16.22
C GLN A 141 12.80 -25.39 -16.59
N ASN A 142 13.58 -26.00 -15.69
CA ASN A 142 14.06 -27.37 -15.83
C ASN A 142 13.21 -28.29 -14.95
N ILE A 143 12.71 -29.35 -15.54
CA ILE A 143 11.81 -30.31 -14.89
C ILE A 143 12.57 -31.65 -14.76
N TYR A 144 12.56 -32.18 -13.55
CA TYR A 144 13.14 -33.48 -13.23
C TYR A 144 12.05 -34.38 -12.66
N LYS A 145 12.01 -35.62 -13.09
CA LYS A 145 11.10 -36.64 -12.57
C LYS A 145 11.94 -37.78 -11.98
N ASN A 146 11.71 -38.08 -10.69
CA ASN A 146 12.48 -39.12 -9.96
C ASN A 146 14.00 -38.91 -10.07
N GLY A 147 14.45 -37.63 -10.07
CA GLY A 147 15.86 -37.24 -10.19
C GLY A 147 16.41 -37.23 -11.61
N MET A 148 15.68 -37.65 -12.62
CA MET A 148 16.08 -37.63 -14.02
C MET A 148 15.53 -36.42 -14.76
N PRO A 149 16.28 -35.77 -15.67
CA PRO A 149 15.77 -34.72 -16.51
C PRO A 149 14.55 -35.20 -17.33
N GLU A 150 13.44 -34.49 -17.22
CA GLU A 150 12.20 -34.78 -17.97
C GLU A 150 12.02 -33.80 -19.12
N GLY A 151 12.40 -32.54 -18.94
CA GLY A 151 12.28 -31.53 -19.97
C GLY A 151 12.66 -30.13 -19.53
N THR A 152 12.74 -29.25 -20.52
CA THR A 152 13.03 -27.83 -20.33
C THR A 152 11.97 -26.98 -20.99
N ILE A 153 11.52 -25.92 -20.33
CA ILE A 153 10.62 -24.91 -20.88
C ILE A 153 11.34 -23.57 -20.81
N THR A 154 11.48 -22.90 -21.94
CA THR A 154 11.92 -21.51 -22.01
C THR A 154 10.72 -20.59 -22.19
N GLN A 155 10.70 -19.48 -21.48
CA GLN A 155 9.62 -18.52 -21.46
C GLN A 155 10.15 -17.14 -21.84
N ASN A 156 9.46 -16.45 -22.75
CA ASN A 156 9.74 -15.06 -23.09
C ASN A 156 8.42 -14.31 -23.13
N GLY A 157 8.34 -13.20 -22.43
CA GLY A 157 7.08 -12.52 -22.32
C GLY A 157 7.17 -11.04 -22.01
N ASN A 158 6.01 -10.40 -22.14
CA ASN A 158 5.79 -9.00 -21.77
C ASN A 158 4.78 -8.94 -20.64
N VAL A 159 5.05 -8.04 -19.70
CA VAL A 159 4.22 -7.76 -18.54
C VAL A 159 3.82 -6.30 -18.60
N GLU A 160 2.53 -6.01 -18.48
CA GLU A 160 2.01 -4.67 -18.33
C GLU A 160 1.08 -4.61 -17.13
N ILE A 161 1.42 -3.79 -16.16
CA ILE A 161 0.61 -3.55 -14.96
C ILE A 161 0.25 -2.07 -14.89
N ARG A 162 -1.01 -1.78 -14.60
CA ARG A 162 -1.52 -0.42 -14.43
C ARG A 162 -2.39 -0.34 -13.18
N THR A 163 -2.19 0.71 -12.43
CA THR A 163 -3.16 1.21 -11.46
C THR A 163 -3.64 2.57 -11.96
N PRO A 164 -4.65 2.61 -12.87
CA PRO A 164 -5.06 3.85 -13.52
C PRO A 164 -5.45 4.93 -12.53
N ALA A 165 -6.11 4.55 -11.44
CA ALA A 165 -6.45 5.45 -10.34
C ALA A 165 -6.73 4.67 -9.07
N ARG A 166 -6.18 5.15 -7.97
CA ARG A 166 -6.58 4.83 -6.61
C ARG A 166 -6.93 6.14 -5.92
N HIS A 167 -8.13 6.22 -5.40
CA HIS A 167 -8.64 7.34 -4.64
C HIS A 167 -8.81 6.90 -3.19
N GLN A 168 -8.39 7.74 -2.26
CA GLN A 168 -8.62 7.55 -0.84
C GLN A 168 -9.05 8.87 -0.24
N ALA A 169 -10.16 8.87 0.46
CA ALA A 169 -10.66 9.99 1.22
C ALA A 169 -10.78 9.60 2.69
N ASP A 170 -10.23 10.42 3.57
CA ASP A 170 -10.26 10.20 5.00
C ASP A 170 -10.85 11.44 5.67
N VAL A 171 -11.69 11.24 6.68
CA VAL A 171 -12.20 12.30 7.54
C VAL A 171 -12.13 11.87 8.99
N TYR A 172 -11.87 12.83 9.87
CA TYR A 172 -11.89 12.56 11.30
C TYR A 172 -12.49 13.72 12.09
N TYR A 173 -13.04 13.40 13.24
CA TYR A 173 -13.36 14.35 14.29
C TYR A 173 -12.91 13.79 15.63
N VAL A 174 -12.17 14.59 16.38
CA VAL A 174 -11.79 14.27 17.75
C VAL A 174 -12.18 15.45 18.62
N GLY A 175 -12.96 15.21 19.66
CA GLY A 175 -13.42 16.31 20.48
C GLY A 175 -14.21 15.93 21.72
N ARG A 176 -14.70 16.96 22.40
CA ARG A 176 -15.55 16.84 23.60
C ARG A 176 -16.77 17.74 23.52
N LEU A 177 -17.93 17.17 23.80
CA LEU A 177 -19.19 17.87 24.02
C LEU A 177 -19.56 17.78 25.48
N GLY A 178 -19.21 18.80 26.25
CA GLY A 178 -19.30 18.74 27.71
C GLY A 178 -18.37 17.69 28.29
N LYS A 179 -18.96 16.65 28.93
CA LYS A 179 -18.20 15.52 29.47
C LYS A 179 -18.01 14.37 28.46
N LEU A 180 -18.75 14.37 27.36
CA LEU A 180 -18.70 13.32 26.37
C LEU A 180 -17.51 13.53 25.42
N GLY A 181 -16.53 12.63 25.44
CA GLY A 181 -15.47 12.51 24.45
C GLY A 181 -15.98 11.78 23.21
N ILE A 182 -15.57 12.23 22.04
CA ILE A 182 -15.95 11.67 20.74
C ILE A 182 -14.68 11.53 19.90
N ASP A 183 -14.45 10.33 19.35
CA ASP A 183 -13.44 10.04 18.36
C ASP A 183 -14.11 9.34 17.17
N PHE A 184 -14.16 10.04 16.05
CA PHE A 184 -14.77 9.58 14.81
C PHE A 184 -13.72 9.57 13.71
N ASN A 185 -13.63 8.46 12.98
CA ASN A 185 -12.80 8.30 11.80
C ASN A 185 -13.59 7.58 10.72
N ALA A 186 -13.49 8.03 9.48
CA ALA A 186 -14.04 7.33 8.32
C ALA A 186 -13.09 7.42 7.14
N SER A 187 -13.01 6.34 6.38
CA SER A 187 -12.17 6.21 5.20
C SER A 187 -12.95 5.58 4.05
N TYR A 188 -12.70 6.08 2.86
CA TYR A 188 -13.17 5.50 1.61
C TYR A 188 -11.99 5.27 0.67
N VAL A 189 -11.89 4.08 0.10
CA VAL A 189 -10.89 3.75 -0.91
C VAL A 189 -11.59 3.20 -2.15
N ALA A 190 -11.27 3.75 -3.31
CA ALA A 190 -11.64 3.20 -4.60
C ALA A 190 -10.38 2.93 -5.41
N MET A 191 -10.25 1.73 -5.96
CA MET A 191 -9.09 1.32 -6.72
C MET A 191 -9.50 0.57 -8.00
N ARG A 192 -8.75 0.84 -9.06
CA ARG A 192 -8.78 0.03 -10.28
C ARG A 192 -7.38 -0.51 -10.54
N PHE A 193 -7.29 -1.79 -10.80
CA PHE A 193 -6.06 -2.48 -11.16
C PHE A 193 -6.26 -3.21 -12.48
N LYS A 194 -5.27 -3.13 -13.36
CA LYS A 194 -5.25 -3.83 -14.65
C LYS A 194 -3.89 -4.48 -14.83
N GLU A 195 -3.89 -5.69 -15.32
CA GLU A 195 -2.69 -6.41 -15.72
C GLU A 195 -2.90 -7.13 -17.05
N ASN A 196 -1.86 -7.19 -17.86
CA ASN A 196 -1.80 -7.98 -19.07
C ASN A 196 -0.44 -8.66 -19.13
N HIS A 197 -0.47 -9.96 -19.36
CA HIS A 197 0.72 -10.77 -19.58
C HIS A 197 0.55 -11.47 -20.91
N ALA A 198 1.60 -11.45 -21.72
CA ALA A 198 1.71 -12.20 -22.94
C ALA A 198 3.06 -12.90 -22.94
N GLN A 199 3.08 -14.23 -23.01
CA GLN A 199 4.32 -15.00 -23.05
C GLN A 199 4.25 -16.11 -24.07
N THR A 200 5.39 -16.41 -24.66
CA THR A 200 5.63 -17.55 -25.52
C THR A 200 6.44 -18.57 -24.74
N GLU A 201 5.99 -19.82 -24.75
CA GLU A 201 6.66 -20.94 -24.12
C GLU A 201 7.15 -21.91 -25.20
N HIS A 202 8.45 -22.24 -25.14
CA HIS A 202 9.10 -23.25 -25.97
C HIS A 202 9.49 -24.43 -25.09
N SER A 203 9.01 -25.60 -25.44
CA SER A 203 9.30 -26.84 -24.73
C SER A 203 10.05 -27.81 -25.64
N ASP A 204 10.96 -28.57 -25.08
CA ASP A 204 11.64 -29.67 -25.76
C ASP A 204 10.79 -30.95 -25.83
N GLN A 205 9.73 -31.05 -25.01
CA GLN A 205 8.87 -32.22 -24.90
C GLN A 205 7.45 -31.98 -25.42
N LEU A 206 6.97 -30.72 -25.42
CA LEU A 206 5.62 -30.34 -25.78
C LEU A 206 5.61 -29.35 -26.94
N SER A 207 4.47 -29.19 -27.59
CA SER A 207 4.31 -28.13 -28.59
C SER A 207 4.44 -26.74 -27.94
N ASN A 208 5.07 -25.85 -28.69
CA ASN A 208 5.14 -24.44 -28.29
C ASN A 208 3.75 -23.83 -28.14
N ARG A 209 3.60 -22.95 -27.18
CA ARG A 209 2.34 -22.27 -26.93
C ARG A 209 2.52 -20.79 -26.63
N GLU A 210 1.49 -20.04 -26.92
CA GLU A 210 1.33 -18.64 -26.53
C GLU A 210 0.32 -18.57 -25.38
N VAL A 211 0.67 -17.86 -24.31
CA VAL A 211 -0.18 -17.69 -23.13
C VAL A 211 -0.47 -16.22 -22.96
N HIS A 212 -1.75 -15.87 -22.95
CA HIS A 212 -2.23 -14.51 -22.64
C HIS A 212 -3.05 -14.55 -21.37
N SER A 213 -2.71 -13.68 -20.44
CA SER A 213 -3.48 -13.48 -19.22
C SER A 213 -3.83 -12.01 -19.06
N SER A 214 -5.07 -11.71 -18.73
CA SER A 214 -5.50 -10.36 -18.44
C SER A 214 -6.34 -10.31 -17.17
N GLY A 215 -6.07 -9.34 -16.32
CA GLY A 215 -6.81 -9.07 -15.10
C GLY A 215 -7.35 -7.64 -15.07
N ASN A 216 -8.58 -7.47 -14.61
CA ASN A 216 -9.17 -6.16 -14.34
C ASN A 216 -9.96 -6.24 -13.04
N GLN A 217 -9.43 -5.58 -12.02
CA GLN A 217 -10.03 -5.55 -10.69
C GLN A 217 -10.52 -4.14 -10.36
N ARG A 218 -11.71 -4.05 -9.78
CA ARG A 218 -12.24 -2.84 -9.16
C ARG A 218 -12.58 -3.15 -7.72
N SER A 219 -12.11 -2.30 -6.83
CA SER A 219 -12.32 -2.48 -5.40
C SER A 219 -12.81 -1.18 -4.79
N HIS A 220 -13.76 -1.28 -3.88
CA HIS A 220 -14.27 -0.21 -3.05
C HIS A 220 -14.22 -0.68 -1.61
N LEU A 221 -13.71 0.16 -0.74
CA LEU A 221 -13.65 -0.10 0.69
C LEU A 221 -14.22 1.11 1.42
N TRP A 222 -15.14 0.86 2.31
CA TRP A 222 -15.62 1.81 3.31
C TRP A 222 -15.19 1.29 4.69
N ALA A 223 -14.63 2.16 5.49
CA ALA A 223 -14.32 1.84 6.87
C ALA A 223 -14.69 3.02 7.77
N GLY A 224 -15.17 2.74 8.96
CA GLY A 224 -15.50 3.79 9.91
C GLY A 224 -15.43 3.29 11.34
N LYS A 225 -15.02 4.18 12.22
CA LYS A 225 -14.92 3.95 13.66
C LYS A 225 -15.45 5.14 14.41
N LEU A 226 -16.30 4.90 15.39
CA LEU A 226 -16.85 5.91 16.28
C LEU A 226 -16.72 5.41 17.72
N VAL A 227 -16.01 6.15 18.55
CA VAL A 227 -15.79 5.85 19.95
C VAL A 227 -16.27 7.01 20.80
N PHE A 228 -16.97 6.70 21.86
CA PHE A 228 -17.38 7.62 22.89
C PHE A 228 -16.68 7.30 24.20
N GLU A 229 -16.32 8.35 24.94
CA GLU A 229 -15.77 8.29 26.28
C GLU A 229 -16.58 9.18 27.22
N TYR A 230 -17.03 8.64 28.33
CA TYR A 230 -17.76 9.42 29.34
C TYR A 230 -17.21 9.12 30.74
N PRO A 231 -16.82 10.14 31.51
CA PRO A 231 -16.38 9.96 32.89
C PRO A 231 -17.58 9.52 33.73
N LEU A 232 -17.47 8.34 34.34
CA LEU A 232 -18.52 7.77 35.18
C LEU A 232 -17.92 7.35 36.51
N TRP A 233 -18.42 7.95 37.61
CA TRP A 233 -17.91 7.76 38.97
C TRP A 233 -16.40 8.04 39.09
N ARG A 234 -15.61 6.98 39.40
CA ARG A 234 -14.14 7.04 39.50
C ARG A 234 -13.41 6.51 38.28
N GLY A 235 -14.12 6.24 37.19
CA GLY A 235 -13.57 5.67 35.97
C GLY A 235 -14.12 6.33 34.72
N ASN A 236 -13.78 5.76 33.56
CA ASN A 236 -14.31 6.16 32.26
C ASN A 236 -15.09 5.01 31.64
N LEU A 237 -16.26 5.32 31.10
CA LEU A 237 -17.04 4.41 30.27
C LEU A 237 -16.68 4.70 28.80
N ASN A 238 -16.19 3.69 28.10
CA ASN A 238 -15.89 3.75 26.68
C ASN A 238 -16.81 2.78 25.92
N TRP A 239 -17.42 3.27 24.84
CA TRP A 239 -18.22 2.44 23.92
C TRP A 239 -18.08 2.96 22.50
N GLY A 240 -18.33 2.14 21.54
CA GLY A 240 -18.21 2.54 20.15
C GLY A 240 -18.62 1.46 19.17
N THR A 241 -18.49 1.80 17.91
CA THR A 241 -18.75 0.89 16.79
C THR A 241 -17.66 1.06 15.74
N GLU A 242 -17.39 -0.03 15.04
CA GLU A 242 -16.48 -0.07 13.91
C GLU A 242 -17.14 -0.89 12.79
N PHE A 243 -16.99 -0.46 11.55
CA PHE A 243 -17.45 -1.19 10.38
C PHE A 243 -16.43 -1.12 9.27
N SER A 244 -16.42 -2.15 8.43
CA SER A 244 -15.70 -2.18 7.15
C SER A 244 -16.53 -2.97 6.13
N TYR A 245 -16.54 -2.45 4.89
CA TYR A 245 -17.27 -3.07 3.78
C TYR A 245 -16.46 -2.92 2.50
#